data_f1f73268611fc63b95c9c4542bcb69f2
#
_entry.id   f1f73268611fc63b95c9c4542bcb69f2
#
_cell.length_a   1.000
_cell.length_b   1.000
_cell.length_c   1.000
_cell.angle_alpha   90.00
_cell.angle_beta   90.00
_cell.angle_gamma   90.00
#
_symmetry.space_group_name_H-M   'P 1'
#
loop_
_entity.id
_entity.type
_entity.pdbx_description
1 polymer ?
#
loop_
_entity_poly.entity_id
_entity_poly.type
_entity_poly.pdbx_seq_one_letter_code
_entity_poly.pdbx_strand_id
1 'polypeptide(L)'
;MSQIGEKRHQRRLEIERIRAGTAGAPPGVESSGDASDGQQKPAPSPAQDLARLLADHDSLNARWLDYELDVAKMIDFPGMSDVREPLTVEYLKAKRRADSLRPVGQEELSREDLDVYREAVLAYGHAFDVAERNAQRVKDAAFSAEERERLSRARQLLNIAVDPGSTAPERQAAYRRVRKELDGLLAVPQTAFSALERQIAAALDPSRRPAPEEHPG
;
A
#
# COMPACT_ATOMS: atom_id res chain seq x y z
N MET A 1 9.16 40.06 3.30
CA MET A 1 9.92 39.64 2.13
C MET A 1 11.33 39.28 2.54
N SER A 2 11.63 38.05 2.48
CA SER A 2 12.80 37.33 1.98
C SER A 2 13.91 37.03 2.96
N GLN A 3 13.65 36.24 3.99
CA GLN A 3 14.73 35.52 4.72
C GLN A 3 14.96 34.08 4.22
N ILE A 4 14.08 33.54 3.37
CA ILE A 4 14.18 32.18 2.86
C ILE A 4 15.10 32.08 1.63
N GLY A 5 15.27 33.17 0.87
CA GLY A 5 16.16 33.24 -0.30
C GLY A 5 17.65 33.28 0.06
N GLU A 6 18.01 33.99 1.13
CA GLU A 6 19.41 34.13 1.55
C GLU A 6 20.03 32.84 2.11
N LYS A 7 19.25 32.02 2.84
CA LYS A 7 19.72 30.73 3.37
C LYS A 7 20.05 29.70 2.28
N ARG A 8 19.34 29.76 1.14
CA ARG A 8 19.61 28.87 -0.02
C ARG A 8 20.87 29.30 -0.78
N HIS A 9 21.11 30.60 -0.85
CA HIS A 9 22.30 31.13 -1.53
C HIS A 9 23.57 30.84 -0.72
N GLN A 10 23.56 31.01 0.60
CA GLN A 10 24.68 30.71 1.48
C GLN A 10 25.07 29.22 1.46
N ARG A 11 24.13 28.29 1.46
CA ARG A 11 24.43 26.85 1.35
C ARG A 11 25.09 26.47 0.02
N ARG A 12 24.76 27.15 -1.07
CA ARG A 12 25.38 26.90 -2.38
C ARG A 12 26.82 27.33 -2.43
N LEU A 13 27.17 28.49 -1.83
CA LEU A 13 28.54 29.01 -1.74
C LEU A 13 29.41 28.17 -0.81
N GLU A 14 28.87 27.60 0.23
CA GLU A 14 29.59 26.73 1.17
C GLU A 14 29.98 25.39 0.55
N ILE A 15 29.11 24.80 -0.30
CA ILE A 15 29.40 23.60 -1.07
C ILE A 15 30.49 23.83 -2.13
N GLU A 16 30.52 25.00 -2.78
CA GLU A 16 31.59 25.34 -3.74
C GLU A 16 32.93 25.58 -3.06
N ARG A 17 32.95 26.15 -1.86
CA ARG A 17 34.19 26.35 -1.07
C ARG A 17 34.81 25.03 -0.63
N ILE A 18 34.04 24.04 -0.27
CA ILE A 18 34.51 22.68 0.10
C ILE A 18 35.10 21.96 -1.12
N ARG A 19 34.57 22.22 -2.32
CA ARG A 19 35.02 21.61 -3.57
C ARG A 19 36.31 22.24 -4.12
N ALA A 20 36.61 23.48 -3.77
CA ALA A 20 37.81 24.22 -4.19
C ALA A 20 39.02 24.05 -3.25
N GLY A 21 38.87 23.41 -2.08
CA GLY A 21 39.90 23.27 -1.04
C GLY A 21 40.80 22.05 -1.13
N THR A 22 40.70 21.21 -2.16
CA THR A 22 41.51 19.99 -2.31
C THR A 22 42.38 20.01 -3.56
N ALA A 23 43.26 21.01 -3.64
CA ALA A 23 44.34 21.01 -4.63
C ALA A 23 45.68 21.30 -3.91
N GLY A 24 46.35 20.26 -3.45
CA GLY A 24 47.71 20.35 -2.87
C GLY A 24 48.22 18.96 -2.57
N ALA A 25 48.79 18.27 -3.57
CA ALA A 25 49.49 17.02 -3.38
C ALA A 25 50.99 17.26 -3.25
N PRO A 26 51.71 16.57 -2.34
CA PRO A 26 53.13 16.27 -2.51
C PRO A 26 53.35 14.88 -3.14
N PRO A 27 54.49 14.63 -3.81
CA PRO A 27 54.72 13.42 -4.60
C PRO A 27 55.33 12.27 -3.78
N GLY A 28 54.97 11.07 -4.14
CA GLY A 28 55.81 9.89 -4.02
C GLY A 28 55.58 9.00 -2.79
N VAL A 29 54.82 7.93 -2.93
CA VAL A 29 55.21 6.57 -2.48
C VAL A 29 54.48 5.57 -3.39
N GLU A 30 55.23 4.78 -4.12
CA GLU A 30 54.73 3.57 -4.80
C GLU A 30 54.28 2.59 -3.73
N SER A 31 53.03 2.17 -3.78
CA SER A 31 52.58 0.99 -3.06
C SER A 31 51.63 0.22 -3.96
N SER A 32 52.07 -0.99 -4.19
CA SER A 32 51.51 -2.05 -4.96
C SER A 32 49.99 -2.28 -4.75
N GLY A 33 49.34 -2.57 -5.85
CA GLY A 33 48.07 -3.16 -6.07
C GLY A 33 47.31 -3.78 -4.90
N ASP A 34 46.17 -3.20 -4.63
CA ASP A 34 44.98 -3.97 -4.33
C ASP A 34 43.85 -3.36 -5.16
N ALA A 35 43.65 -3.96 -6.32
CA ALA A 35 42.47 -3.74 -7.15
C ALA A 35 41.27 -4.33 -6.39
N SER A 36 40.74 -3.57 -5.45
CA SER A 36 39.38 -3.78 -4.98
C SER A 36 38.48 -3.55 -6.18
N ASP A 37 38.25 -4.64 -6.87
CA ASP A 37 37.22 -4.79 -7.90
C ASP A 37 35.86 -4.38 -7.28
N GLY A 38 35.61 -3.09 -7.32
CA GLY A 38 34.30 -2.50 -7.06
C GLY A 38 33.37 -2.97 -8.14
N GLN A 39 32.88 -4.19 -8.01
CA GLN A 39 31.88 -4.81 -8.85
C GLN A 39 30.64 -3.93 -8.85
N GLN A 40 30.64 -2.89 -9.70
CA GLN A 40 29.44 -2.13 -10.02
C GLN A 40 28.43 -3.14 -10.54
N LYS A 41 27.42 -3.43 -9.70
CA LYS A 41 26.29 -4.28 -10.10
C LYS A 41 25.80 -3.76 -11.47
N PRO A 42 25.80 -4.58 -12.52
CA PRO A 42 25.43 -4.11 -13.84
C PRO A 42 24.04 -3.48 -13.78
N ALA A 43 23.86 -2.36 -14.47
CA ALA A 43 22.55 -1.70 -14.56
C ALA A 43 21.52 -2.72 -15.06
N PRO A 44 20.31 -2.76 -14.48
CA PRO A 44 19.31 -3.74 -14.87
C PRO A 44 18.98 -3.58 -16.36
N SER A 45 18.73 -4.70 -17.04
CA SER A 45 18.30 -4.66 -18.43
C SER A 45 16.87 -4.11 -18.54
N PRO A 46 16.47 -3.54 -19.69
CA PRO A 46 15.10 -3.05 -19.88
C PRO A 46 14.03 -4.11 -19.56
N ALA A 47 14.28 -5.38 -19.86
CA ALA A 47 13.38 -6.47 -19.51
C ALA A 47 13.28 -6.71 -17.98
N GLN A 48 14.40 -6.58 -17.27
CA GLN A 48 14.41 -6.68 -15.79
C GLN A 48 13.69 -5.48 -15.15
N ASP A 49 13.88 -4.29 -15.71
CA ASP A 49 13.17 -3.09 -15.25
C ASP A 49 11.65 -3.23 -15.45
N LEU A 50 11.22 -3.71 -16.61
CA LEU A 50 9.81 -3.97 -16.87
C LEU A 50 9.24 -5.02 -15.92
N ALA A 51 9.92 -6.14 -15.72
CA ALA A 51 9.46 -7.18 -14.79
C ALA A 51 9.29 -6.64 -13.36
N ARG A 52 10.21 -5.78 -12.91
CA ARG A 52 10.13 -5.12 -11.60
C ARG A 52 8.93 -4.17 -11.52
N LEU A 53 8.72 -3.33 -12.53
CA LEU A 53 7.59 -2.41 -12.58
C LEU A 53 6.24 -3.13 -12.58
N LEU A 54 6.14 -4.26 -13.30
CA LEU A 54 4.94 -5.10 -13.29
C LEU A 54 4.68 -5.66 -11.89
N ALA A 55 5.72 -6.15 -11.20
CA ALA A 55 5.60 -6.65 -9.83
C ALA A 55 5.21 -5.55 -8.83
N ASP A 56 5.78 -4.35 -8.97
CA ASP A 56 5.43 -3.19 -8.14
C ASP A 56 3.97 -2.79 -8.37
N HIS A 57 3.53 -2.75 -9.63
CA HIS A 57 2.13 -2.46 -9.97
C HIS A 57 1.17 -3.52 -9.42
N ASP A 58 1.51 -4.81 -9.54
CA ASP A 58 0.71 -5.91 -8.99
C ASP A 58 0.61 -5.82 -7.46
N SER A 59 1.71 -5.47 -6.79
CA SER A 59 1.73 -5.24 -5.35
C SER A 59 0.81 -4.09 -4.93
N LEU A 60 0.83 -2.97 -5.66
CA LEU A 60 -0.08 -1.85 -5.42
C LEU A 60 -1.54 -2.24 -5.63
N ASN A 61 -1.83 -3.00 -6.69
CA ASN A 61 -3.17 -3.49 -6.98
C ASN A 61 -3.65 -4.49 -5.91
N ALA A 62 -2.77 -5.33 -5.38
CA ALA A 62 -3.10 -6.22 -4.26
C ALA A 62 -3.44 -5.43 -2.98
N ARG A 63 -2.65 -4.39 -2.64
CA ARG A 63 -2.95 -3.48 -1.51
C ARG A 63 -4.29 -2.77 -1.69
N TRP A 64 -4.57 -2.26 -2.91
CA TRP A 64 -5.86 -1.65 -3.22
C TRP A 64 -7.01 -2.64 -3.07
N LEU A 65 -6.85 -3.87 -3.58
CA LEU A 65 -7.88 -4.91 -3.53
C LEU A 65 -8.24 -5.30 -2.08
N ASP A 66 -7.29 -5.23 -1.17
CA ASP A 66 -7.54 -5.44 0.26
C ASP A 66 -8.53 -4.41 0.83
N TYR A 67 -8.46 -3.13 0.39
CA TYR A 67 -9.43 -2.11 0.80
C TYR A 67 -10.80 -2.28 0.13
N GLU A 68 -10.87 -2.94 -1.03
CA GLU A 68 -12.11 -3.20 -1.76
C GLU A 68 -12.85 -4.47 -1.29
N LEU A 69 -12.13 -5.43 -0.73
CA LEU A 69 -12.69 -6.75 -0.39
C LEU A 69 -12.68 -7.06 1.11
N ASP A 70 -11.86 -6.39 1.91
CA ASP A 70 -11.79 -6.62 3.35
C ASP A 70 -12.69 -5.66 4.11
N VAL A 71 -13.83 -6.17 4.58
CA VAL A 71 -14.79 -5.40 5.40
C VAL A 71 -14.15 -4.84 6.66
N ALA A 72 -13.16 -5.53 7.25
CA ALA A 72 -12.42 -5.01 8.40
C ALA A 72 -11.64 -3.75 8.05
N LYS A 73 -10.92 -3.76 6.94
CA LYS A 73 -10.18 -2.57 6.45
C LYS A 73 -11.11 -1.42 6.08
N MET A 74 -12.29 -1.71 5.51
CA MET A 74 -13.30 -0.68 5.23
C MET A 74 -13.82 -0.01 6.52
N ILE A 75 -14.03 -0.79 7.58
CA ILE A 75 -14.41 -0.25 8.90
C ILE A 75 -13.27 0.55 9.52
N ASP A 76 -12.04 0.03 9.40
CA ASP A 76 -10.87 0.63 10.03
C ASP A 76 -10.36 1.87 9.28
N PHE A 77 -10.57 1.96 7.96
CA PHE A 77 -10.09 3.05 7.10
C PHE A 77 -11.15 3.47 6.06
N PRO A 78 -12.30 3.98 6.52
CA PRO A 78 -13.44 4.27 5.64
C PRO A 78 -13.12 5.30 4.55
N GLY A 79 -12.18 6.22 4.80
CA GLY A 79 -11.73 7.21 3.83
C GLY A 79 -11.11 6.60 2.57
N MET A 80 -10.55 5.39 2.63
CA MET A 80 -9.94 4.73 1.46
C MET A 80 -10.95 4.30 0.38
N SER A 81 -12.22 4.13 0.75
CA SER A 81 -13.31 3.75 -0.18
C SER A 81 -14.29 4.90 -0.43
N ASP A 82 -14.13 6.05 0.22
CA ASP A 82 -15.02 7.19 0.04
C ASP A 82 -14.60 8.03 -1.18
N VAL A 83 -15.35 7.92 -2.27
CA VAL A 83 -15.13 8.70 -3.51
C VAL A 83 -15.42 10.20 -3.36
N ARG A 84 -15.87 10.66 -2.20
CA ARG A 84 -16.00 12.08 -1.87
C ARG A 84 -14.69 12.66 -1.33
N GLU A 85 -13.80 11.80 -0.84
CA GLU A 85 -12.47 12.19 -0.37
C GLU A 85 -11.56 12.53 -1.57
N PRO A 86 -11.00 13.76 -1.64
CA PRO A 86 -10.16 14.18 -2.77
C PRO A 86 -8.95 13.27 -2.99
N LEU A 87 -8.28 12.83 -1.92
CA LEU A 87 -7.11 11.95 -2.01
C LEU A 87 -7.47 10.56 -2.53
N THR A 88 -8.67 10.06 -2.21
CA THR A 88 -9.19 8.81 -2.75
C THR A 88 -9.45 8.93 -4.24
N VAL A 89 -10.04 10.05 -4.68
CA VAL A 89 -10.24 10.33 -6.10
C VAL A 89 -8.91 10.42 -6.85
N GLU A 90 -7.90 11.05 -6.24
CA GLU A 90 -6.57 11.20 -6.86
C GLU A 90 -5.88 9.84 -7.04
N TYR A 91 -5.82 8.98 -6.01
CA TYR A 91 -5.19 7.68 -6.20
C TYR A 91 -5.96 6.79 -7.19
N LEU A 92 -7.29 6.85 -7.22
CA LEU A 92 -8.09 6.10 -8.20
C LEU A 92 -7.85 6.58 -9.64
N LYS A 93 -7.62 7.88 -9.87
CA LYS A 93 -7.20 8.40 -11.18
C LYS A 93 -5.81 7.92 -11.56
N ALA A 94 -4.86 7.98 -10.62
CA ALA A 94 -3.50 7.49 -10.85
C ALA A 94 -3.48 5.98 -11.13
N LYS A 95 -4.27 5.19 -10.39
CA LYS A 95 -4.47 3.75 -10.66
C LYS A 95 -4.96 3.50 -12.09
N ARG A 96 -6.04 4.17 -12.50
CA ARG A 96 -6.58 4.00 -13.87
C ARG A 96 -5.54 4.33 -14.93
N ARG A 97 -4.73 5.38 -14.72
CA ARG A 97 -3.65 5.74 -15.65
C ARG A 97 -2.59 4.63 -15.70
N ALA A 98 -2.14 4.12 -14.57
CA ALA A 98 -1.18 3.02 -14.53
C ALA A 98 -1.74 1.76 -15.19
N ASP A 99 -2.99 1.40 -14.89
CA ASP A 99 -3.68 0.25 -15.51
C ASP A 99 -3.79 0.39 -17.03
N SER A 100 -4.10 1.60 -17.54
CA SER A 100 -4.24 1.86 -19.00
C SER A 100 -2.92 1.82 -19.76
N LEU A 101 -1.80 2.07 -19.06
CA LEU A 101 -0.45 2.05 -19.62
C LEU A 101 0.26 0.71 -19.39
N ARG A 102 -0.39 -0.23 -18.69
CA ARG A 102 0.19 -1.54 -18.42
C ARG A 102 0.41 -2.30 -19.71
N PRO A 103 1.64 -2.75 -20.00
CA PRO A 103 1.94 -3.54 -21.18
C PRO A 103 1.16 -4.85 -21.20
N VAL A 104 0.62 -5.19 -22.37
CA VAL A 104 -0.12 -6.43 -22.61
C VAL A 104 0.75 -7.33 -23.50
N GLY A 105 1.20 -8.48 -22.96
CA GLY A 105 2.02 -9.42 -23.72
C GLY A 105 3.52 -9.19 -23.59
N GLN A 106 4.30 -9.84 -24.49
CA GLN A 106 5.77 -9.75 -24.57
C GLN A 106 6.23 -8.77 -25.67
N GLU A 107 5.48 -7.71 -25.92
CA GLU A 107 5.89 -6.70 -26.88
C GLU A 107 7.15 -5.98 -26.37
N GLU A 108 8.10 -5.73 -27.27
CA GLU A 108 9.27 -4.91 -26.96
C GLU A 108 8.80 -3.46 -26.81
N LEU A 109 8.70 -3.02 -25.55
CA LEU A 109 8.39 -1.63 -25.23
C LEU A 109 9.55 -0.74 -25.66
N SER A 110 9.22 0.39 -26.28
CA SER A 110 10.19 1.46 -26.43
C SER A 110 10.66 1.96 -25.07
N ARG A 111 11.84 2.55 -25.00
CA ARG A 111 12.34 3.15 -23.77
C ARG A 111 11.41 4.25 -23.25
N GLU A 112 10.83 5.03 -24.17
CA GLU A 112 9.88 6.09 -23.86
C GLU A 112 8.59 5.53 -23.22
N ASP A 113 8.00 4.47 -23.77
CA ASP A 113 6.82 3.82 -23.21
C ASP A 113 7.10 3.24 -21.83
N LEU A 114 8.29 2.65 -21.63
CA LEU A 114 8.72 2.12 -20.33
C LEU A 114 8.85 3.24 -19.29
N ASP A 115 9.38 4.41 -19.68
CA ASP A 115 9.52 5.57 -18.79
C ASP A 115 8.16 6.16 -18.42
N VAL A 116 7.24 6.27 -19.41
CA VAL A 116 5.86 6.72 -19.19
C VAL A 116 5.10 5.79 -18.25
N TYR A 117 5.25 4.47 -18.44
CA TYR A 117 4.63 3.48 -17.56
C TYR A 117 5.23 3.54 -16.13
N ARG A 118 6.56 3.67 -16.02
CA ARG A 118 7.25 3.83 -14.73
C ARG A 118 6.72 5.02 -13.95
N GLU A 119 6.61 6.18 -14.62
CA GLU A 119 6.07 7.40 -14.02
C GLU A 119 4.64 7.19 -13.50
N ALA A 120 3.79 6.51 -14.27
CA ALA A 120 2.41 6.23 -13.88
C ALA A 120 2.32 5.30 -12.66
N VAL A 121 3.13 4.24 -12.59
CA VAL A 121 3.19 3.32 -11.43
C VAL A 121 3.69 4.05 -10.19
N LEU A 122 4.74 4.87 -10.30
CA LEU A 122 5.25 5.66 -9.19
C LEU A 122 4.23 6.71 -8.71
N ALA A 123 3.53 7.37 -9.62
CA ALA A 123 2.47 8.33 -9.28
C ALA A 123 1.31 7.64 -8.56
N TYR A 124 0.91 6.44 -9.01
CA TYR A 124 -0.11 5.64 -8.34
C TYR A 124 0.33 5.25 -6.91
N GLY A 125 1.53 4.71 -6.74
CA GLY A 125 2.05 4.34 -5.42
C GLY A 125 2.10 5.54 -4.47
N HIS A 126 2.60 6.69 -4.93
CA HIS A 126 2.66 7.90 -4.13
C HIS A 126 1.27 8.40 -3.71
N ALA A 127 0.32 8.48 -4.66
CA ALA A 127 -1.05 8.93 -4.37
C ALA A 127 -1.76 7.98 -3.40
N PHE A 128 -1.56 6.67 -3.56
CA PHE A 128 -2.11 5.66 -2.65
C PHE A 128 -1.55 5.80 -1.23
N ASP A 129 -0.23 5.94 -1.08
CA ASP A 129 0.41 6.12 0.23
C ASP A 129 -0.04 7.42 0.94
N VAL A 130 -0.29 8.49 0.17
CA VAL A 130 -0.82 9.75 0.72
C VAL A 130 -2.26 9.55 1.22
N ALA A 131 -3.11 8.90 0.43
CA ALA A 131 -4.50 8.62 0.81
C ALA A 131 -4.55 7.71 2.04
N GLU A 132 -3.74 6.65 2.09
CA GLU A 132 -3.69 5.71 3.22
C GLU A 132 -3.27 6.40 4.52
N ARG A 133 -2.19 7.21 4.50
CA ARG A 133 -1.77 7.99 5.66
C ARG A 133 -2.84 9.00 6.11
N ASN A 134 -3.54 9.61 5.17
CA ASN A 134 -4.63 10.53 5.51
C ASN A 134 -5.80 9.77 6.13
N ALA A 135 -6.22 8.65 5.57
CA ALA A 135 -7.30 7.81 6.12
C ALA A 135 -6.99 7.36 7.55
N GLN A 136 -5.73 6.99 7.85
CA GLN A 136 -5.28 6.67 9.20
C GLN A 136 -5.38 7.86 10.16
N ARG A 137 -5.05 9.06 9.69
CA ARG A 137 -5.05 10.28 10.51
C ARG A 137 -6.45 10.80 10.80
N VAL A 138 -7.38 10.71 9.83
CA VAL A 138 -8.74 11.31 9.94
C VAL A 138 -9.81 10.27 10.26
N LYS A 139 -9.43 9.06 10.59
CA LYS A 139 -10.29 7.89 10.83
C LYS A 139 -11.60 8.22 11.55
N ASP A 140 -11.52 9.05 12.59
CA ASP A 140 -12.67 9.36 13.45
C ASP A 140 -13.30 10.74 13.16
N ALA A 141 -12.66 11.56 12.33
CA ALA A 141 -13.08 12.95 12.12
C ALA A 141 -14.31 13.08 11.22
N ALA A 142 -14.56 12.11 10.35
CA ALA A 142 -15.66 12.10 9.39
C ALA A 142 -16.99 11.60 9.98
N PHE A 143 -16.99 11.05 11.20
CA PHE A 143 -18.13 10.39 11.81
C PHE A 143 -18.55 11.06 13.12
N SER A 144 -19.85 11.13 13.37
CA SER A 144 -20.41 11.50 14.66
C SER A 144 -20.05 10.48 15.76
N ALA A 145 -20.26 10.82 17.02
CA ALA A 145 -20.01 9.89 18.12
C ALA A 145 -20.82 8.59 17.99
N GLU A 146 -22.10 8.70 17.59
CA GLU A 146 -22.99 7.57 17.40
C GLU A 146 -22.53 6.66 16.24
N GLU A 147 -22.11 7.25 15.11
CA GLU A 147 -21.58 6.50 13.97
C GLU A 147 -20.29 5.78 14.31
N ARG A 148 -19.40 6.40 15.08
CA ARG A 148 -18.18 5.75 15.59
C ARG A 148 -18.49 4.55 16.50
N GLU A 149 -19.52 4.65 17.35
CA GLU A 149 -19.97 3.52 18.15
C GLU A 149 -20.51 2.39 17.28
N ARG A 150 -21.28 2.71 16.22
CA ARG A 150 -21.75 1.71 15.24
C ARG A 150 -20.58 1.02 14.52
N LEU A 151 -19.57 1.77 14.07
CA LEU A 151 -18.36 1.20 13.48
C LEU A 151 -17.61 0.29 14.46
N SER A 152 -17.48 0.70 15.71
CA SER A 152 -16.83 -0.09 16.76
C SER A 152 -17.60 -1.39 17.02
N ARG A 153 -18.94 -1.35 17.12
CA ARG A 153 -19.78 -2.55 17.26
C ARG A 153 -19.68 -3.46 16.03
N ALA A 154 -19.69 -2.88 14.82
CA ALA A 154 -19.51 -3.65 13.60
C ALA A 154 -18.17 -4.39 13.59
N ARG A 155 -17.09 -3.73 14.04
CA ARG A 155 -15.75 -4.33 14.13
C ARG A 155 -15.69 -5.49 15.10
N GLN A 156 -16.32 -5.35 16.28
CA GLN A 156 -16.41 -6.43 17.28
C GLN A 156 -17.21 -7.62 16.77
N LEU A 157 -18.37 -7.35 16.15
CA LEU A 157 -19.22 -8.39 15.55
C LEU A 157 -18.51 -9.10 14.39
N LEU A 158 -17.74 -8.38 13.60
CA LEU A 158 -16.94 -8.96 12.52
C LEU A 158 -15.93 -9.95 13.07
N ASN A 159 -15.25 -9.62 14.17
CA ASN A 159 -14.31 -10.54 14.82
C ASN A 159 -15.01 -11.84 15.22
N ILE A 160 -16.22 -11.78 15.80
CA ILE A 160 -17.02 -12.97 16.14
C ILE A 160 -17.40 -13.75 14.87
N ALA A 161 -17.78 -13.05 13.79
CA ALA A 161 -18.22 -13.69 12.54
C ALA A 161 -17.09 -14.48 11.86
N VAL A 162 -15.83 -14.07 12.00
CA VAL A 162 -14.68 -14.76 11.39
C VAL A 162 -13.89 -15.65 12.37
N ASP A 163 -14.23 -15.62 13.67
CA ASP A 163 -13.53 -16.40 14.69
C ASP A 163 -13.79 -17.90 14.51
N PRO A 164 -12.76 -18.73 14.30
CA PRO A 164 -12.89 -20.18 14.26
C PRO A 164 -13.45 -20.82 15.54
N GLY A 165 -13.28 -20.14 16.69
CA GLY A 165 -13.80 -20.60 17.99
C GLY A 165 -15.31 -20.38 18.16
N SER A 166 -15.94 -19.50 17.37
CA SER A 166 -17.36 -19.25 17.42
C SER A 166 -18.15 -20.36 16.76
N THR A 167 -19.36 -20.66 17.28
CA THR A 167 -20.27 -21.62 16.65
C THR A 167 -20.87 -21.07 15.34
N ALA A 168 -21.33 -21.95 14.46
CA ALA A 168 -21.97 -21.54 13.19
C ALA A 168 -23.17 -20.59 13.39
N PRO A 169 -24.11 -20.83 14.35
CA PRO A 169 -25.20 -19.88 14.62
C PRO A 169 -24.70 -18.51 15.10
N GLU A 170 -23.67 -18.47 15.95
CA GLU A 170 -23.09 -17.22 16.47
C GLU A 170 -22.47 -16.41 15.34
N ARG A 171 -21.64 -17.03 14.49
CA ARG A 171 -21.05 -16.38 13.30
C ARG A 171 -22.11 -15.79 12.38
N GLN A 172 -23.15 -16.59 12.10
CA GLN A 172 -24.25 -16.14 11.24
C GLN A 172 -25.04 -14.98 11.86
N ALA A 173 -25.27 -15.02 13.17
CA ALA A 173 -25.95 -13.93 13.88
C ALA A 173 -25.08 -12.67 13.91
N ALA A 174 -23.78 -12.80 14.15
CA ALA A 174 -22.80 -11.71 14.12
C ALA A 174 -22.73 -11.08 12.73
N TYR A 175 -22.61 -11.88 11.66
CA TYR A 175 -22.59 -11.40 10.28
C TYR A 175 -23.83 -10.56 9.93
N ARG A 176 -25.05 -11.05 10.25
CA ARG A 176 -26.27 -10.26 10.02
C ARG A 176 -26.27 -8.92 10.73
N ARG A 177 -25.72 -8.88 11.96
CA ARG A 177 -25.59 -7.64 12.74
C ARG A 177 -24.54 -6.71 12.15
N VAL A 178 -23.38 -7.21 11.67
CA VAL A 178 -22.38 -6.42 10.94
C VAL A 178 -23.05 -5.67 9.80
N ARG A 179 -23.81 -6.37 8.94
CA ARG A 179 -24.52 -5.73 7.82
C ARG A 179 -25.46 -4.62 8.28
N LYS A 180 -26.19 -4.83 9.37
CA LYS A 180 -27.11 -3.83 9.94
C LYS A 180 -26.37 -2.61 10.49
N GLU A 181 -25.26 -2.79 11.22
CA GLU A 181 -24.48 -1.67 11.76
C GLU A 181 -23.85 -0.83 10.65
N LEU A 182 -23.43 -1.45 9.53
CA LEU A 182 -22.81 -0.77 8.40
C LEU A 182 -23.82 -0.12 7.43
N ASP A 183 -25.10 -0.54 7.48
CA ASP A 183 -26.14 -0.02 6.58
C ASP A 183 -26.32 1.49 6.73
N GLY A 184 -26.23 2.20 5.59
CA GLY A 184 -26.29 3.67 5.54
C GLY A 184 -25.07 4.39 6.12
N LEU A 185 -24.08 3.67 6.69
CA LEU A 185 -22.87 4.23 7.28
C LEU A 185 -21.67 4.10 6.33
N LEU A 186 -21.48 2.93 5.76
CA LEU A 186 -20.44 2.65 4.76
C LEU A 186 -21.04 2.03 3.51
N ALA A 187 -20.55 2.46 2.35
CA ALA A 187 -20.89 1.85 1.06
C ALA A 187 -20.04 0.60 0.83
N VAL A 188 -20.39 -0.51 1.52
CA VAL A 188 -19.67 -1.78 1.37
C VAL A 188 -20.14 -2.50 0.10
N PRO A 189 -19.23 -2.78 -0.88
CA PRO A 189 -19.59 -3.50 -2.08
C PRO A 189 -20.09 -4.92 -1.80
N GLN A 190 -21.00 -5.42 -2.64
CA GLN A 190 -21.50 -6.80 -2.50
C GLN A 190 -20.36 -7.83 -2.66
N THR A 191 -19.34 -7.51 -3.43
CA THR A 191 -18.12 -8.34 -3.58
C THR A 191 -17.36 -8.53 -2.26
N ALA A 192 -17.30 -7.49 -1.41
CA ALA A 192 -16.69 -7.57 -0.08
C ALA A 192 -17.52 -8.45 0.86
N PHE A 193 -18.84 -8.29 0.86
CA PHE A 193 -19.72 -9.19 1.63
C PHE A 193 -19.61 -10.65 1.16
N SER A 194 -19.53 -10.88 -0.15
CA SER A 194 -19.35 -12.23 -0.69
C SER A 194 -17.99 -12.83 -0.34
N ALA A 195 -16.92 -12.00 -0.26
CA ALA A 195 -15.60 -12.42 0.22
C ALA A 195 -15.67 -12.82 1.70
N LEU A 196 -16.33 -12.01 2.53
CA LEU A 196 -16.54 -12.29 3.96
C LEU A 196 -17.37 -13.57 4.16
N GLU A 197 -18.44 -13.77 3.40
CA GLU A 197 -19.25 -15.00 3.46
C GLU A 197 -18.43 -16.25 3.14
N ARG A 198 -17.55 -16.20 2.14
CA ARG A 198 -16.62 -17.29 1.82
C ARG A 198 -15.64 -17.56 2.96
N GLN A 199 -15.13 -16.51 3.59
CA GLN A 199 -14.25 -16.63 4.74
C GLN A 199 -14.95 -17.30 5.92
N ILE A 200 -16.19 -16.89 6.23
CA ILE A 200 -17.02 -17.47 7.28
C ILE A 200 -17.33 -18.96 6.96
N ALA A 201 -17.64 -19.28 5.71
CA ALA A 201 -17.88 -20.65 5.28
C ALA A 201 -16.63 -21.54 5.36
N ALA A 202 -15.45 -21.01 4.97
CA ALA A 202 -14.18 -21.73 5.05
C ALA A 202 -13.78 -22.02 6.50
N ALA A 203 -14.13 -21.16 7.45
CA ALA A 203 -13.91 -21.39 8.89
C ALA A 203 -14.86 -22.46 9.48
N LEU A 204 -15.87 -22.90 8.73
CA LEU A 204 -16.78 -23.98 9.11
C LEU A 204 -16.31 -25.37 8.63
N ASP A 205 -15.29 -25.43 7.77
CA ASP A 205 -14.79 -26.69 7.23
C ASP A 205 -13.96 -27.44 8.30
N PRO A 206 -14.48 -28.58 8.83
CA PRO A 206 -13.82 -29.33 9.88
C PRO A 206 -12.48 -29.97 9.43
N SER A 207 -12.24 -30.08 8.11
CA SER A 207 -11.00 -30.63 7.57
C SER A 207 -9.78 -29.72 7.74
N ARG A 208 -9.99 -28.45 8.12
CA ARG A 208 -8.96 -27.45 8.40
C ARG A 208 -8.64 -27.25 9.90
N ARG A 209 -9.28 -27.99 10.80
CA ARG A 209 -8.89 -27.94 12.22
C ARG A 209 -7.48 -28.52 12.37
N PRO A 210 -6.51 -27.78 12.94
CA PRO A 210 -5.26 -28.39 13.37
C PRO A 210 -5.61 -29.54 14.32
N ALA A 211 -4.97 -30.72 14.13
CA ALA A 211 -5.14 -31.84 15.01
C ALA A 211 -4.83 -31.42 16.44
N PRO A 212 -5.60 -31.86 17.46
CA PRO A 212 -5.25 -31.58 18.83
C PRO A 212 -3.84 -32.13 19.08
N GLU A 213 -2.95 -31.27 19.60
CA GLU A 213 -1.62 -31.69 20.04
C GLU A 213 -1.83 -32.73 21.13
N GLU A 214 -1.57 -34.01 20.81
CA GLU A 214 -1.48 -35.05 21.82
C GLU A 214 -0.29 -34.74 22.73
N HIS A 215 -0.56 -34.27 23.93
CA HIS A 215 0.43 -34.16 24.97
C HIS A 215 0.76 -35.61 25.39
N PRO A 216 2.02 -36.09 25.18
CA PRO A 216 2.45 -37.35 25.80
C PRO A 216 2.50 -37.15 27.30
N GLY A 217 1.69 -37.96 28.03
CA GLY A 217 1.69 -38.09 29.49
C GLY A 217 2.98 -38.73 30.03
#